data_6d0e332a1d372609ed5f10f94cceee6e
#
_entry.id   6d0e332a1d372609ed5f10f94cceee6e
#
_cell.length_a   1.000
_cell.length_b   1.000
_cell.length_c   1.000
_cell.angle_alpha   90.00
_cell.angle_beta   90.00
_cell.angle_gamma   90.00
#
_symmetry.space_group_name_H-M   'P 1'
#
loop_
_entity.id
_entity.type
_entity.pdbx_description
1 polymer ?
#
loop_
_entity_poly.entity_id
_entity_poly.type
_entity_poly.pdbx_seq_one_letter_code
_entity_poly.pdbx_strand_id
1 'polypeptide(L)'
;ADLPKGDRGPDYSALKERVARGMLDLAESAAPGLSDLVDYLEVSSPLTYEHYTAHPAGAFYGPPATPLRYRSDPLGPRTAIPRLFLSGQDAGSTGIMGAMMGGLAAACQVLGPRGYSTITSALQEAPASPDPQGARALPEGKYHAVLVSKRRLTPSVWDVTLHVNGDIDHWAPGQFARLHVGDNAWRDYSIAGLHDHQLRLLISTRTGGRGSQFIEHADTGTRTVVEIPLGGFGLAGSGRRRLFIATGTGIAPMLAMFAQAPGLEHDTLFFGCRHRDEDLTSLIDSPMPGRVVRCLSREEAPD
;
A
#
# COMPACT_ATOMS: atom_id res chain seq x y z
N ALA A 1 -0.18 -37.66 7.90
CA ALA A 1 0.74 -38.43 7.09
C ALA A 1 2.08 -37.74 7.12
N ASP A 2 3.08 -38.37 7.74
CA ASP A 2 4.45 -37.87 7.88
C ASP A 2 5.15 -37.93 6.53
N LEU A 3 5.00 -36.91 5.71
CA LEU A 3 5.79 -36.79 4.49
C LEU A 3 7.15 -36.16 4.83
N PRO A 4 8.27 -36.68 4.30
CA PRO A 4 9.60 -36.17 4.57
C PRO A 4 9.72 -34.68 4.29
N LYS A 5 10.42 -33.95 5.16
CA LYS A 5 10.73 -32.52 4.93
C LYS A 5 11.68 -32.46 3.73
N GLY A 6 11.18 -31.89 2.62
CA GLY A 6 11.99 -31.60 1.44
C GLY A 6 11.49 -32.26 0.15
N ASP A 7 11.25 -33.53 0.10
CA ASP A 7 10.64 -34.22 -1.04
C ASP A 7 9.32 -34.87 -0.60
N ARG A 8 8.21 -34.28 -1.01
CA ARG A 8 6.85 -34.76 -0.68
C ARG A 8 6.25 -35.62 -1.77
N GLY A 9 7.06 -35.95 -2.76
CA GLY A 9 6.71 -36.89 -3.83
C GLY A 9 5.76 -36.32 -4.90
N PRO A 10 5.53 -37.11 -5.96
CA PRO A 10 4.76 -36.68 -7.14
C PRO A 10 3.30 -36.39 -6.83
N ASP A 11 2.67 -37.09 -5.90
CA ASP A 11 1.27 -36.90 -5.54
C ASP A 11 1.02 -35.52 -4.93
N TYR A 12 1.96 -35.02 -4.13
CA TYR A 12 1.89 -33.68 -3.57
C TYR A 12 2.08 -32.61 -4.63
N SER A 13 2.99 -32.81 -5.56
CA SER A 13 3.18 -31.90 -6.70
C SER A 13 1.92 -31.86 -7.58
N ALA A 14 1.34 -33.01 -7.88
CA ALA A 14 0.09 -33.13 -8.64
C ALA A 14 -1.10 -32.45 -7.92
N LEU A 15 -1.15 -32.55 -6.58
CA LEU A 15 -2.15 -31.83 -5.77
C LEU A 15 -1.99 -30.32 -5.93
N LYS A 16 -0.78 -29.78 -5.79
CA LYS A 16 -0.49 -28.35 -5.94
C LYS A 16 -0.88 -27.86 -7.33
N GLU A 17 -0.52 -28.58 -8.37
CA GLU A 17 -0.89 -28.24 -9.76
C GLU A 17 -2.40 -28.23 -9.98
N ARG A 18 -3.12 -29.20 -9.44
CA ARG A 18 -4.58 -29.26 -9.54
C ARG A 18 -5.23 -28.07 -8.84
N VAL A 19 -4.75 -27.70 -7.67
CA VAL A 19 -5.22 -26.52 -6.93
C VAL A 19 -4.89 -25.24 -7.72
N ALA A 20 -3.66 -25.14 -8.22
CA ALA A 20 -3.23 -24.00 -9.03
C ALA A 20 -4.13 -23.78 -10.26
N ARG A 21 -4.40 -24.86 -11.00
CA ARG A 21 -5.30 -24.80 -12.18
C ARG A 21 -6.70 -24.38 -11.80
N GLY A 22 -7.29 -24.98 -10.76
CA GLY A 22 -8.64 -24.61 -10.32
C GLY A 22 -8.75 -23.15 -9.87
N MET A 23 -7.72 -22.61 -9.21
CA MET A 23 -7.67 -21.18 -8.86
C MET A 23 -7.51 -20.29 -10.11
N LEU A 24 -6.69 -20.73 -11.08
CA LEU A 24 -6.48 -20.00 -12.31
C LEU A 24 -7.73 -20.01 -13.18
N ASP A 25 -8.43 -21.16 -13.30
CA ASP A 25 -9.71 -21.28 -14.01
C ASP A 25 -10.79 -20.35 -13.42
N LEU A 26 -10.84 -20.27 -12.09
CA LEU A 26 -11.73 -19.34 -11.40
C LEU A 26 -11.37 -17.88 -11.70
N ALA A 27 -10.09 -17.54 -11.67
CA ALA A 27 -9.61 -16.20 -12.02
C ALA A 27 -9.86 -15.88 -13.50
N GLU A 28 -9.65 -16.84 -14.41
CA GLU A 28 -9.95 -16.72 -15.84
C GLU A 28 -11.43 -16.44 -16.10
N SER A 29 -12.32 -17.06 -15.32
CA SER A 29 -13.77 -16.80 -15.45
C SER A 29 -14.15 -15.36 -15.12
N ALA A 30 -13.42 -14.73 -14.19
CA ALA A 30 -13.61 -13.33 -13.82
C ALA A 30 -12.85 -12.37 -14.74
N ALA A 31 -11.71 -12.78 -15.27
CA ALA A 31 -10.82 -11.99 -16.11
C ALA A 31 -10.34 -12.82 -17.32
N PRO A 32 -11.14 -12.93 -18.39
CA PRO A 32 -10.80 -13.71 -19.57
C PRO A 32 -9.46 -13.30 -20.22
N GLY A 33 -8.58 -14.25 -20.47
CA GLY A 33 -7.23 -14.06 -21.00
C GLY A 33 -6.16 -13.90 -19.92
N LEU A 34 -6.52 -14.02 -18.64
CA LEU A 34 -5.56 -13.93 -17.53
C LEU A 34 -4.54 -15.06 -17.58
N SER A 35 -4.97 -16.26 -17.91
CA SER A 35 -4.11 -17.46 -17.98
C SER A 35 -2.96 -17.31 -18.97
N ASP A 36 -3.19 -16.60 -20.08
CA ASP A 36 -2.18 -16.35 -21.09
C ASP A 36 -1.10 -15.35 -20.64
N LEU A 37 -1.35 -14.63 -19.55
CA LEU A 37 -0.47 -13.61 -19.00
C LEU A 37 0.37 -14.13 -17.82
N VAL A 38 0.17 -15.39 -17.40
CA VAL A 38 0.86 -15.98 -16.26
C VAL A 38 2.21 -16.53 -16.69
N ASP A 39 3.27 -15.82 -16.38
CA ASP A 39 4.65 -16.26 -16.64
C ASP A 39 5.23 -17.13 -15.50
N TYR A 40 4.70 -17.00 -14.29
CA TYR A 40 5.15 -17.73 -13.11
C TYR A 40 3.97 -18.06 -12.20
N LEU A 41 3.91 -19.31 -11.76
CA LEU A 41 2.85 -19.80 -10.88
C LEU A 41 3.45 -20.64 -9.75
N GLU A 42 3.21 -20.23 -8.51
CA GLU A 42 3.59 -20.96 -7.33
C GLU A 42 2.40 -21.09 -6.36
N VAL A 43 2.26 -22.27 -5.78
CA VAL A 43 1.23 -22.55 -4.78
C VAL A 43 1.88 -22.88 -3.45
N SER A 44 1.55 -22.10 -2.43
CA SER A 44 1.83 -22.42 -1.04
C SER A 44 0.66 -23.20 -0.43
N SER A 45 0.98 -24.27 0.27
CA SER A 45 0.00 -25.09 0.98
C SER A 45 0.19 -24.97 2.50
N PRO A 46 -0.72 -25.48 3.34
CA PRO A 46 -0.50 -25.58 4.78
C PRO A 46 0.83 -26.26 5.14
N LEU A 47 1.24 -27.30 4.39
CA LEU A 47 2.52 -27.95 4.59
C LEU A 47 3.72 -27.06 4.22
N THR A 48 3.56 -26.12 3.31
CA THR A 48 4.58 -25.12 3.00
C THR A 48 4.78 -24.18 4.19
N TYR A 49 3.67 -23.69 4.76
CA TYR A 49 3.72 -22.85 5.97
C TYR A 49 4.33 -23.59 7.15
N GLU A 50 3.92 -24.83 7.42
CA GLU A 50 4.49 -25.64 8.49
C GLU A 50 6.01 -25.81 8.32
N HIS A 51 6.47 -26.02 7.09
CA HIS A 51 7.90 -26.18 6.79
C HIS A 51 8.71 -24.91 7.07
N TYR A 52 8.24 -23.76 6.60
CA TYR A 52 8.99 -22.51 6.70
C TYR A 52 8.78 -21.75 8.00
N THR A 53 7.64 -21.88 8.64
CA THR A 53 7.29 -21.12 9.84
C THR A 53 7.20 -21.96 11.11
N ALA A 54 7.27 -23.28 11.00
CA ALA A 54 7.04 -24.24 12.07
C ALA A 54 5.67 -24.11 12.77
N HIS A 55 4.70 -23.47 12.13
CA HIS A 55 3.36 -23.38 12.67
C HIS A 55 2.64 -24.73 12.58
N PRO A 56 2.06 -25.22 13.69
CA PRO A 56 1.37 -26.51 13.73
C PRO A 56 0.25 -26.59 12.70
N ALA A 57 0.17 -27.75 12.00
CA ALA A 57 -0.85 -28.00 10.98
C ALA A 57 -0.89 -26.95 9.85
N GLY A 58 0.23 -26.24 9.62
CA GLY A 58 0.37 -25.23 8.57
C GLY A 58 -0.52 -24.01 8.77
N ALA A 59 -0.81 -23.64 10.02
CA ALA A 59 -1.55 -22.43 10.32
C ALA A 59 -0.82 -21.21 9.75
N PHE A 60 -1.56 -20.36 9.03
CA PHE A 60 -1.02 -19.15 8.43
C PHE A 60 -0.72 -18.07 9.49
N TYR A 61 -1.59 -17.98 10.48
CA TYR A 61 -1.44 -17.13 11.65
C TYR A 61 -1.44 -17.99 12.92
N GLY A 62 -0.95 -17.45 14.04
CA GLY A 62 -1.05 -18.07 15.35
C GLY A 62 -2.50 -18.20 15.85
N PRO A 63 -2.83 -17.82 17.08
CA PRO A 63 -4.18 -17.95 17.59
C PRO A 63 -5.19 -17.22 16.69
N PRO A 64 -6.37 -17.82 16.44
CA PRO A 64 -7.36 -17.24 15.54
C PRO A 64 -7.85 -15.87 16.03
N ALA A 65 -8.08 -14.94 15.10
CA ALA A 65 -8.57 -13.60 15.36
C ALA A 65 -10.05 -13.59 15.74
N THR A 66 -10.38 -14.12 16.91
CA THR A 66 -11.74 -14.18 17.46
C THR A 66 -11.96 -13.12 18.54
N PRO A 67 -13.23 -12.76 18.85
CA PRO A 67 -13.53 -11.87 19.98
C PRO A 67 -12.96 -12.39 21.32
N LEU A 68 -12.89 -13.71 21.48
CA LEU A 68 -12.31 -14.33 22.68
C LEU A 68 -10.83 -14.03 22.79
N ARG A 69 -10.08 -14.09 21.68
CA ARG A 69 -8.64 -13.73 21.66
C ARG A 69 -8.42 -12.34 22.20
N TYR A 70 -9.16 -11.35 21.70
CA TYR A 70 -8.98 -9.95 22.07
C TYR A 70 -9.50 -9.58 23.46
N ARG A 71 -10.23 -10.48 24.12
CA ARG A 71 -10.68 -10.33 25.52
C ARG A 71 -9.79 -11.08 26.51
N SER A 72 -8.80 -11.82 26.03
CA SER A 72 -7.97 -12.68 26.85
C SER A 72 -6.67 -11.97 27.21
N ASP A 73 -6.50 -11.56 28.46
CA ASP A 73 -5.29 -10.97 29.03
C ASP A 73 -4.00 -11.75 28.74
N PRO A 74 -3.99 -13.11 28.69
CA PRO A 74 -2.76 -13.88 28.46
C PRO A 74 -2.14 -13.69 27.07
N LEU A 75 -2.86 -13.10 26.10
CA LEU A 75 -2.39 -12.94 24.72
C LEU A 75 -1.76 -11.56 24.46
N GLY A 76 -1.43 -10.82 25.50
CA GLY A 76 -0.63 -9.60 25.40
C GLY A 76 0.87 -9.86 25.38
N PRO A 77 1.70 -8.80 25.31
CA PRO A 77 3.15 -8.93 25.31
C PRO A 77 3.73 -9.56 26.59
N ARG A 78 3.06 -9.42 27.70
CA ARG A 78 3.52 -9.90 29.00
C ARG A 78 3.18 -11.36 29.20
N THR A 79 4.15 -12.17 29.59
CA THR A 79 3.94 -13.59 29.97
C THR A 79 3.91 -13.76 31.48
N ALA A 80 3.48 -14.95 31.94
CA ALA A 80 3.57 -15.35 33.34
C ALA A 80 5.03 -15.57 33.82
N ILE A 81 5.97 -15.68 32.89
CA ILE A 81 7.40 -15.88 33.20
C ILE A 81 8.05 -14.50 33.34
N PRO A 82 8.68 -14.18 34.48
CA PRO A 82 9.34 -12.91 34.67
C PRO A 82 10.39 -12.61 33.61
N ARG A 83 10.37 -11.41 33.03
CA ARG A 83 11.28 -10.93 31.99
C ARG A 83 11.15 -11.62 30.63
N LEU A 84 10.16 -12.49 30.43
CA LEU A 84 9.83 -13.03 29.13
C LEU A 84 8.65 -12.27 28.53
N PHE A 85 8.84 -11.74 27.34
CA PHE A 85 7.82 -10.99 26.61
C PHE A 85 7.57 -11.63 25.25
N LEU A 86 6.31 -11.61 24.84
CA LEU A 86 5.91 -11.97 23.47
C LEU A 86 5.94 -10.73 22.58
N SER A 87 6.32 -10.92 21.34
CA SER A 87 6.38 -9.87 20.32
C SER A 87 5.77 -10.39 19.01
N GLY A 88 5.45 -9.47 18.11
CA GLY A 88 4.92 -9.83 16.81
C GLY A 88 3.40 -10.00 16.81
N GLN A 89 2.90 -10.70 15.77
CA GLN A 89 1.45 -10.84 15.54
C GLN A 89 0.70 -11.58 16.65
N ASP A 90 1.37 -12.46 17.38
CA ASP A 90 0.74 -13.25 18.44
C ASP A 90 0.57 -12.46 19.74
N ALA A 91 1.36 -11.42 19.92
CA ALA A 91 1.23 -10.47 21.04
C ALA A 91 0.36 -9.24 20.71
N GLY A 92 -0.06 -9.09 19.48
CA GLY A 92 -0.89 -7.98 19.02
C GLY A 92 -2.08 -8.47 18.23
N SER A 93 -2.08 -8.19 16.94
CA SER A 93 -3.10 -8.57 15.98
C SER A 93 -2.46 -9.27 14.78
N THR A 94 -3.26 -9.98 14.00
CA THR A 94 -2.78 -10.66 12.79
C THR A 94 -2.34 -9.66 11.72
N GLY A 95 -1.38 -10.07 10.88
CA GLY A 95 -0.86 -9.29 9.76
C GLY A 95 0.33 -8.40 10.11
N ILE A 96 0.85 -7.70 9.11
CA ILE A 96 2.08 -6.88 9.22
C ILE A 96 1.92 -5.79 10.28
N MET A 97 0.81 -5.06 10.25
CA MET A 97 0.52 -4.01 11.23
C MET A 97 0.37 -4.58 12.64
N GLY A 98 -0.28 -5.73 12.77
CA GLY A 98 -0.41 -6.42 14.05
C GLY A 98 0.94 -6.87 14.61
N ALA A 99 1.83 -7.36 13.75
CA ALA A 99 3.19 -7.72 14.15
C ALA A 99 4.00 -6.51 14.62
N MET A 100 3.90 -5.37 13.93
CA MET A 100 4.53 -4.10 14.33
C MET A 100 4.00 -3.61 15.69
N MET A 101 2.68 -3.60 15.87
CA MET A 101 2.06 -3.16 17.12
C MET A 101 2.38 -4.09 18.28
N GLY A 102 2.46 -5.40 18.04
CA GLY A 102 2.93 -6.37 19.04
C GLY A 102 4.38 -6.15 19.45
N GLY A 103 5.24 -5.78 18.48
CA GLY A 103 6.63 -5.37 18.75
C GLY A 103 6.72 -4.11 19.59
N LEU A 104 5.97 -3.07 19.22
CA LEU A 104 5.89 -1.82 19.98
C LEU A 104 5.39 -2.07 21.41
N ALA A 105 4.34 -2.86 21.55
CA ALA A 105 3.77 -3.18 22.87
C ALA A 105 4.78 -3.96 23.74
N ALA A 106 5.53 -4.91 23.18
CA ALA A 106 6.58 -5.63 23.88
C ALA A 106 7.73 -4.69 24.31
N ALA A 107 8.18 -3.80 23.43
CA ALA A 107 9.20 -2.80 23.76
C ALA A 107 8.74 -1.87 24.89
N CYS A 108 7.48 -1.42 24.87
CA CYS A 108 6.90 -0.63 25.95
C CYS A 108 6.90 -1.38 27.29
N GLN A 109 6.63 -2.68 27.30
CA GLN A 109 6.69 -3.48 28.53
C GLN A 109 8.11 -3.62 29.07
N VAL A 110 9.10 -3.76 28.21
CA VAL A 110 10.52 -3.81 28.59
C VAL A 110 10.98 -2.49 29.20
N LEU A 111 10.57 -1.37 28.61
CA LEU A 111 10.93 -0.02 29.05
C LEU A 111 10.13 0.45 30.29
N GLY A 112 9.06 -0.28 30.64
CA GLY A 112 8.24 0.02 31.83
C GLY A 112 7.20 1.15 31.60
N PRO A 113 6.70 1.77 32.67
CA PRO A 113 5.55 2.70 32.62
C PRO A 113 5.70 3.89 31.66
N ARG A 114 6.92 4.29 31.35
CA ARG A 114 7.24 5.37 30.41
C ARG A 114 7.63 4.85 29.02
N GLY A 115 7.51 3.54 28.75
CA GLY A 115 8.00 2.93 27.53
C GLY A 115 7.45 3.59 26.26
N TYR A 116 6.16 3.84 26.20
CA TYR A 116 5.54 4.50 25.06
C TYR A 116 6.06 5.93 24.86
N SER A 117 6.09 6.73 25.91
CA SER A 117 6.62 8.11 25.85
C SER A 117 8.11 8.12 25.50
N THR A 118 8.90 7.19 26.04
CA THR A 118 10.32 7.06 25.71
C THR A 118 10.53 6.78 24.22
N ILE A 119 9.78 5.84 23.65
CA ILE A 119 9.86 5.51 22.23
C ILE A 119 9.40 6.68 21.36
N THR A 120 8.26 7.31 21.70
CA THR A 120 7.74 8.45 20.94
C THR A 120 8.64 9.68 21.03
N SER A 121 9.24 9.95 22.20
CA SER A 121 10.20 11.03 22.34
C SER A 121 11.46 10.77 21.54
N ALA A 122 12.02 9.54 21.58
CA ALA A 122 13.17 9.17 20.76
C ALA A 122 12.88 9.29 19.24
N LEU A 123 11.66 9.01 18.82
CA LEU A 123 11.22 9.24 17.44
C LEU A 123 11.05 10.73 17.10
N GLN A 124 10.75 11.55 18.09
CA GLN A 124 10.67 13.02 17.96
C GLN A 124 12.05 13.68 18.04
N GLU A 125 12.96 13.12 18.82
CA GLU A 125 14.35 13.54 18.96
C GLU A 125 15.26 13.02 17.83
N ALA A 126 14.80 12.04 17.05
CA ALA A 126 15.44 11.74 15.77
C ALA A 126 15.55 13.06 14.99
N PRO A 127 16.76 13.42 14.47
CA PRO A 127 17.06 14.77 14.04
C PRO A 127 15.94 15.32 13.19
N ALA A 128 15.33 16.41 13.68
CA ALA A 128 14.22 17.09 13.04
C ALA A 128 14.64 17.35 11.59
N SER A 129 13.83 16.91 10.65
CA SER A 129 13.91 17.41 9.27
C SER A 129 13.93 18.95 9.37
N PRO A 130 14.86 19.62 8.74
CA PRO A 130 15.02 21.06 8.88
C PRO A 130 13.71 21.78 8.60
N ASP A 131 13.42 22.78 9.42
CA ASP A 131 12.24 23.65 9.33
C ASP A 131 12.04 24.15 7.88
N PRO A 132 10.88 23.88 7.26
CA PRO A 132 10.60 24.34 5.89
C PRO A 132 10.47 25.86 5.75
N GLN A 133 10.52 26.62 6.84
CA GLN A 133 10.33 28.07 6.85
C GLN A 133 11.61 28.90 6.66
N GLY A 134 12.79 28.31 6.73
CA GLY A 134 14.06 28.99 6.43
C GLY A 134 14.49 28.74 5.01
N ALA A 135 14.93 29.80 4.31
CA ALA A 135 15.51 29.74 2.95
C ALA A 135 16.86 28.98 2.91
N ARG A 136 16.93 27.84 3.57
CA ARG A 136 18.09 26.95 3.59
C ARG A 136 18.01 26.01 2.39
N ALA A 137 19.10 25.84 1.67
CA ALA A 137 19.16 24.84 0.60
C ALA A 137 18.71 23.48 1.14
N LEU A 138 17.70 22.90 0.51
CA LEU A 138 17.18 21.59 0.88
C LEU A 138 18.19 20.51 0.42
N PRO A 139 18.27 19.35 1.12
CA PRO A 139 19.02 18.19 0.64
C PRO A 139 18.54 17.77 -0.75
N GLU A 140 19.43 17.14 -1.50
CA GLU A 140 19.11 16.58 -2.81
C GLU A 140 17.83 15.74 -2.76
N GLY A 141 16.95 15.91 -3.75
CA GLY A 141 15.64 15.25 -3.83
C GLY A 141 14.53 15.90 -2.99
N LYS A 142 14.81 16.95 -2.22
CA LYS A 142 13.80 17.72 -1.49
C LYS A 142 13.57 19.10 -2.11
N TYR A 143 12.33 19.47 -2.24
CA TYR A 143 11.90 20.70 -2.90
C TYR A 143 10.84 21.42 -2.09
N HIS A 144 10.92 22.75 -2.08
CA HIS A 144 9.79 23.55 -1.63
C HIS A 144 8.64 23.42 -2.62
N ALA A 145 7.43 23.30 -2.09
CA ALA A 145 6.23 23.20 -2.90
C ALA A 145 5.10 24.07 -2.35
N VAL A 146 4.21 24.49 -3.23
CA VAL A 146 3.05 25.31 -2.91
C VAL A 146 1.79 24.64 -3.44
N LEU A 147 0.76 24.51 -2.61
CA LEU A 147 -0.55 24.03 -3.02
C LEU A 147 -1.18 25.02 -3.99
N VAL A 148 -1.34 24.65 -5.25
CA VAL A 148 -1.92 25.51 -6.29
C VAL A 148 -3.37 25.19 -6.57
N SER A 149 -3.77 23.93 -6.39
CA SER A 149 -5.19 23.56 -6.45
C SER A 149 -5.50 22.32 -5.62
N LYS A 150 -6.72 22.27 -5.10
CA LYS A 150 -7.31 21.04 -4.57
C LYS A 150 -8.76 20.94 -5.00
N ARG A 151 -9.16 19.77 -5.48
CA ARG A 151 -10.51 19.49 -5.92
C ARG A 151 -11.00 18.19 -5.32
N ARG A 152 -12.16 18.19 -4.72
CA ARG A 152 -12.77 16.96 -4.20
C ARG A 152 -13.32 16.13 -5.36
N LEU A 153 -12.88 14.89 -5.47
CA LEU A 153 -13.32 13.97 -6.51
C LEU A 153 -14.44 13.05 -6.03
N THR A 154 -14.32 12.60 -4.79
CA THR A 154 -15.28 11.70 -4.11
C THR A 154 -15.46 12.20 -2.67
N PRO A 155 -16.37 11.64 -1.89
CA PRO A 155 -16.52 12.03 -0.47
C PRO A 155 -15.22 11.97 0.35
N SER A 156 -14.26 11.14 -0.07
CA SER A 156 -13.01 10.91 0.68
C SER A 156 -11.73 11.03 -0.14
N VAL A 157 -11.78 11.49 -1.39
CA VAL A 157 -10.59 11.62 -2.26
C VAL A 157 -10.49 13.02 -2.82
N TRP A 158 -9.28 13.57 -2.70
CA TRP A 158 -8.90 14.86 -3.24
C TRP A 158 -7.89 14.69 -4.38
N ASP A 159 -8.08 15.48 -5.43
CA ASP A 159 -7.12 15.74 -6.50
C ASP A 159 -6.33 17.00 -6.09
N VAL A 160 -5.06 16.85 -5.85
CA VAL A 160 -4.19 17.88 -5.28
C VAL A 160 -3.07 18.16 -6.25
N THR A 161 -2.87 19.45 -6.56
CA THR A 161 -1.75 19.88 -7.38
C THR A 161 -0.85 20.81 -6.57
N LEU A 162 0.42 20.47 -6.54
CA LEU A 162 1.49 21.27 -5.92
C LEU A 162 2.40 21.83 -7.01
N HIS A 163 2.73 23.10 -6.95
CA HIS A 163 3.85 23.65 -7.72
C HIS A 163 5.14 23.40 -6.95
N VAL A 164 6.09 22.69 -7.57
CA VAL A 164 7.36 22.32 -6.97
C VAL A 164 8.44 23.29 -7.47
N ASN A 165 9.17 23.91 -6.55
CA ASN A 165 10.24 24.86 -6.88
C ASN A 165 11.55 24.14 -7.14
N GLY A 166 11.88 23.90 -8.38
CA GLY A 166 13.14 23.26 -8.84
C GLY A 166 12.89 22.28 -9.96
N ASP A 167 13.94 21.98 -10.69
CA ASP A 167 13.90 21.00 -11.76
C ASP A 167 13.94 19.60 -11.17
N ILE A 168 12.95 18.80 -11.52
CA ILE A 168 12.86 17.41 -11.12
C ILE A 168 13.27 16.56 -12.30
N ASP A 169 14.56 16.26 -12.31
CA ASP A 169 15.14 15.42 -13.34
C ASP A 169 14.82 13.93 -13.06
N HIS A 170 14.54 13.19 -14.12
CA HIS A 170 14.51 11.73 -14.11
C HIS A 170 13.40 11.05 -13.29
N TRP A 171 12.23 11.67 -13.12
CA TRP A 171 11.10 10.94 -12.58
C TRP A 171 10.50 9.96 -13.62
N ALA A 172 9.94 8.87 -13.13
CA ALA A 172 9.27 7.86 -13.96
C ALA A 172 7.86 7.55 -13.40
N PRO A 173 6.87 7.31 -14.28
CA PRO A 173 5.54 6.87 -13.87
C PRO A 173 5.60 5.62 -12.99
N GLY A 174 4.87 5.67 -11.87
CA GLY A 174 4.87 4.63 -10.84
C GLY A 174 5.61 5.02 -9.58
N GLN A 175 6.50 6.00 -9.63
CA GLN A 175 7.16 6.54 -8.46
C GLN A 175 6.20 7.33 -7.56
N PHE A 176 6.63 7.62 -6.35
CA PHE A 176 5.86 8.37 -5.36
C PHE A 176 6.61 9.60 -4.86
N ALA A 177 5.87 10.51 -4.27
CA ALA A 177 6.38 11.68 -3.56
C ALA A 177 6.10 11.52 -2.07
N ARG A 178 7.01 11.97 -1.24
CA ARG A 178 6.84 12.10 0.21
C ARG A 178 6.54 13.54 0.54
N LEU A 179 5.35 13.81 1.06
CA LEU A 179 4.84 15.14 1.39
C LEU A 179 4.99 15.42 2.87
N HIS A 180 5.55 16.56 3.23
CA HIS A 180 5.55 17.07 4.59
C HIS A 180 4.15 17.59 4.94
N VAL A 181 3.54 17.07 6.02
CA VAL A 181 2.16 17.35 6.41
C VAL A 181 2.04 18.01 7.79
N GLY A 182 3.05 18.78 8.18
CA GLY A 182 3.13 19.46 9.48
C GLY A 182 3.72 18.58 10.58
N ASP A 183 4.11 19.21 11.71
CA ASP A 183 4.65 18.57 12.93
C ASP A 183 5.67 17.46 12.67
N ASN A 184 6.66 17.72 11.79
CA ASN A 184 7.65 16.73 11.34
C ASN A 184 7.07 15.42 10.76
N ALA A 185 5.80 15.43 10.35
CA ALA A 185 5.15 14.27 9.75
C ALA A 185 5.26 14.29 8.24
N TRP A 186 5.60 13.13 7.68
CA TRP A 186 5.70 12.89 6.25
C TRP A 186 4.71 11.81 5.82
N ARG A 187 4.18 11.94 4.61
CA ARG A 187 3.27 10.94 4.03
C ARG A 187 3.62 10.69 2.57
N ASP A 188 3.59 9.43 2.20
CA ASP A 188 3.92 8.97 0.87
C ASP A 188 2.65 8.91 0.02
N TYR A 189 2.72 9.49 -1.19
CA TYR A 189 1.64 9.51 -2.17
C TYR A 189 2.19 9.19 -3.55
N SER A 190 1.58 8.24 -4.24
CA SER A 190 1.93 7.95 -5.62
C SER A 190 1.71 9.17 -6.51
N ILE A 191 2.65 9.41 -7.41
CA ILE A 191 2.57 10.50 -8.39
C ILE A 191 1.50 10.14 -9.43
N ALA A 192 0.45 10.93 -9.50
CA ALA A 192 -0.59 10.82 -10.53
C ALA A 192 -0.22 11.54 -11.82
N GLY A 193 0.72 12.49 -11.74
CA GLY A 193 1.29 13.22 -12.85
C GLY A 193 2.31 14.23 -12.36
N LEU A 194 3.29 14.52 -13.20
CA LEU A 194 4.27 15.58 -12.97
C LEU A 194 4.64 16.20 -14.32
N HIS A 195 4.28 17.44 -14.51
CA HIS A 195 4.51 18.18 -15.74
C HIS A 195 4.65 19.67 -15.41
N ASP A 196 5.58 20.35 -16.02
CA ASP A 196 5.82 21.80 -15.82
C ASP A 196 5.85 22.21 -14.35
N HIS A 197 6.61 21.50 -13.51
CA HIS A 197 6.67 21.70 -12.06
C HIS A 197 5.35 21.48 -11.30
N GLN A 198 4.30 21.00 -11.97
CA GLN A 198 3.02 20.69 -11.36
C GLN A 198 2.98 19.19 -10.95
N LEU A 199 3.09 18.95 -9.65
CA LEU A 199 2.99 17.63 -9.06
C LEU A 199 1.53 17.35 -8.70
N ARG A 200 0.92 16.37 -9.35
CA ARG A 200 -0.44 15.91 -9.09
C ARG A 200 -0.46 14.67 -8.22
N LEU A 201 -1.24 14.71 -7.15
CA LEU A 201 -1.41 13.64 -6.19
C LEU A 201 -2.90 13.34 -5.97
N LEU A 202 -3.26 12.07 -5.79
CA LEU A 202 -4.59 11.68 -5.31
C LEU A 202 -4.49 11.30 -3.82
N ILE A 203 -5.17 12.06 -2.98
CA ILE A 203 -5.07 11.92 -1.53
C ILE A 203 -6.40 11.49 -0.93
N SER A 204 -6.40 10.33 -0.27
CA SER A 204 -7.57 9.85 0.47
C SER A 204 -7.57 10.41 1.89
N THR A 205 -8.71 10.96 2.32
CA THR A 205 -8.92 11.48 3.68
C THR A 205 -9.75 10.52 4.55
N ARG A 206 -10.02 9.31 4.06
CA ARG A 206 -10.87 8.32 4.74
C ARG A 206 -10.36 7.93 6.14
N THR A 207 -9.05 7.92 6.34
CA THR A 207 -8.46 7.48 7.62
C THR A 207 -8.41 8.56 8.69
N GLY A 208 -8.68 9.82 8.34
CA GLY A 208 -8.59 10.95 9.27
C GLY A 208 -7.20 11.21 9.86
N GLY A 209 -6.15 10.58 9.29
CA GLY A 209 -4.78 10.74 9.76
C GLY A 209 -4.20 12.12 9.44
N ARG A 210 -2.94 12.38 9.83
CA ARG A 210 -2.28 13.69 9.65
C ARG A 210 -2.28 14.20 8.21
N GLY A 211 -2.07 13.32 7.23
CA GLY A 211 -2.17 13.68 5.82
C GLY A 211 -3.58 14.10 5.41
N SER A 212 -4.60 13.41 5.94
CA SER A 212 -6.00 13.78 5.75
C SER A 212 -6.29 15.14 6.33
N GLN A 213 -5.92 15.35 7.58
CA GLN A 213 -6.10 16.64 8.28
C GLN A 213 -5.38 17.78 7.57
N PHE A 214 -4.13 17.55 7.14
CA PHE A 214 -3.38 18.55 6.38
C PHE A 214 -4.13 18.98 5.11
N ILE A 215 -4.57 18.02 4.28
CA ILE A 215 -5.27 18.33 3.03
C ILE A 215 -6.64 18.96 3.27
N GLU A 216 -7.35 18.56 4.30
CA GLU A 216 -8.66 19.15 4.63
C GLU A 216 -8.54 20.64 5.01
N HIS A 217 -7.49 21.01 5.74
CA HIS A 217 -7.29 22.37 6.25
C HIS A 217 -6.38 23.24 5.37
N ALA A 218 -5.54 22.65 4.50
CA ALA A 218 -4.67 23.43 3.63
C ALA A 218 -5.47 24.20 2.58
N ASP A 219 -5.17 25.47 2.40
CA ASP A 219 -5.71 26.32 1.34
C ASP A 219 -4.70 26.50 0.20
N THR A 220 -5.18 26.94 -0.97
CA THR A 220 -4.31 27.37 -2.07
C THR A 220 -3.32 28.42 -1.55
N GLY A 221 -2.05 28.24 -1.87
CA GLY A 221 -0.95 29.04 -1.34
C GLY A 221 -0.26 28.42 -0.11
N THR A 222 -0.82 27.36 0.48
CA THR A 222 -0.13 26.63 1.57
C THR A 222 1.21 26.11 1.08
N ARG A 223 2.27 26.44 1.82
CA ARG A 223 3.64 26.00 1.53
C ARG A 223 3.94 24.70 2.27
N THR A 224 4.70 23.83 1.60
CA THR A 224 5.16 22.57 2.15
C THR A 224 6.51 22.18 1.53
N VAL A 225 7.00 21.00 1.90
CA VAL A 225 8.18 20.37 1.30
C VAL A 225 7.80 19.01 0.74
N VAL A 226 8.30 18.68 -0.42
CA VAL A 226 8.18 17.36 -1.02
C VAL A 226 9.56 16.74 -1.22
N GLU A 227 9.66 15.45 -1.01
CA GLU A 227 10.83 14.65 -1.39
C GLU A 227 10.42 13.77 -2.58
N ILE A 228 11.12 13.92 -3.72
CA ILE A 228 10.71 13.38 -5.01
C ILE A 228 11.92 13.30 -5.96
N PRO A 229 12.01 12.31 -6.88
CA PRO A 229 11.14 11.14 -6.98
C PRO A 229 11.62 10.01 -6.08
N LEU A 230 10.71 9.19 -5.59
CA LEU A 230 10.99 8.04 -4.74
C LEU A 230 10.39 6.76 -5.31
N GLY A 231 11.02 5.61 -5.01
CA GLY A 231 10.54 4.29 -5.39
C GLY A 231 10.99 3.81 -6.76
N GLY A 232 10.81 2.52 -7.00
CA GLY A 232 11.23 1.82 -8.23
C GLY A 232 10.10 1.07 -8.93
N PHE A 233 8.83 1.32 -8.56
CA PHE A 233 7.70 0.74 -9.29
C PHE A 233 7.59 1.40 -10.67
N GLY A 234 7.39 0.60 -11.72
CA GLY A 234 7.31 1.12 -13.08
C GLY A 234 6.69 0.10 -14.02
N LEU A 235 6.53 0.50 -15.29
CA LEU A 235 6.04 -0.39 -16.32
C LEU A 235 7.11 -1.41 -16.72
N ALA A 236 6.74 -2.69 -16.77
CA ALA A 236 7.55 -3.69 -17.43
C ALA A 236 7.63 -3.42 -18.94
N GLY A 237 8.73 -3.87 -19.58
CA GLY A 237 9.09 -3.57 -20.97
C GLY A 237 7.98 -3.78 -22.00
N SER A 238 8.11 -3.13 -23.14
CA SER A 238 7.15 -3.07 -24.24
C SER A 238 6.92 -4.43 -24.96
N GLY A 239 5.73 -4.60 -25.52
CA GLY A 239 5.40 -5.69 -26.45
C GLY A 239 4.47 -6.78 -25.89
N ARG A 240 4.07 -6.72 -24.64
CA ARG A 240 3.06 -7.61 -24.03
C ARG A 240 1.81 -6.83 -23.63
N ARG A 241 0.67 -7.52 -23.61
CA ARG A 241 -0.56 -6.99 -22.98
C ARG A 241 -0.32 -6.82 -21.48
N ARG A 242 -0.72 -5.70 -20.95
CA ARG A 242 -0.57 -5.38 -19.53
C ARG A 242 -1.91 -5.44 -18.82
N LEU A 243 -1.89 -5.96 -17.61
CA LEU A 243 -3.03 -5.96 -16.71
C LEU A 243 -2.73 -5.00 -15.55
N PHE A 244 -3.55 -4.00 -15.43
CA PHE A 244 -3.50 -3.03 -14.33
C PHE A 244 -4.62 -3.34 -13.33
N ILE A 245 -4.28 -3.37 -12.05
CA ILE A 245 -5.26 -3.59 -10.99
C ILE A 245 -5.10 -2.47 -9.97
N ALA A 246 -6.16 -1.70 -9.74
CA ALA A 246 -6.15 -0.58 -8.80
C ALA A 246 -7.43 -0.54 -7.97
N THR A 247 -7.31 -0.01 -6.75
CA THR A 247 -8.45 0.33 -5.91
C THR A 247 -8.29 1.74 -5.34
N GLY A 248 -9.36 2.53 -5.35
CA GLY A 248 -9.34 3.90 -4.82
C GLY A 248 -8.17 4.72 -5.38
N THR A 249 -7.41 5.40 -4.50
CA THR A 249 -6.25 6.22 -4.90
C THR A 249 -5.07 5.42 -5.46
N GLY A 250 -5.11 4.09 -5.41
CA GLY A 250 -4.12 3.23 -6.08
C GLY A 250 -4.10 3.37 -7.61
N ILE A 251 -5.09 4.03 -8.20
CA ILE A 251 -5.08 4.41 -9.63
C ILE A 251 -4.05 5.51 -9.95
N ALA A 252 -3.60 6.28 -8.96
CA ALA A 252 -2.73 7.43 -9.17
C ALA A 252 -1.46 7.11 -9.99
N PRO A 253 -0.63 6.11 -9.64
CA PRO A 253 0.55 5.78 -10.44
C PRO A 253 0.18 5.31 -11.86
N MET A 254 -0.99 4.71 -12.02
CA MET A 254 -1.45 4.25 -13.33
C MET A 254 -1.87 5.40 -14.23
N LEU A 255 -2.46 6.48 -13.69
CA LEU A 255 -2.74 7.69 -14.46
C LEU A 255 -1.44 8.26 -15.07
N ALA A 256 -0.37 8.32 -14.29
CA ALA A 256 0.94 8.75 -14.77
C ALA A 256 1.51 7.79 -15.84
N MET A 257 1.33 6.48 -15.66
CA MET A 257 1.74 5.47 -16.63
C MET A 257 0.96 5.59 -17.94
N PHE A 258 -0.36 5.76 -17.87
CA PHE A 258 -1.21 5.89 -19.05
C PHE A 258 -0.85 7.14 -19.88
N ALA A 259 -0.54 8.24 -19.22
CA ALA A 259 -0.14 9.47 -19.91
C ALA A 259 1.16 9.35 -20.71
N GLN A 260 2.02 8.38 -20.42
CA GLN A 260 3.33 8.23 -21.03
C GLN A 260 3.53 6.91 -21.81
N ALA A 261 2.70 5.91 -21.57
CA ALA A 261 2.88 4.60 -22.16
C ALA A 261 2.31 4.52 -23.56
N PRO A 262 3.04 4.00 -24.56
CA PRO A 262 2.48 3.62 -25.84
C PRO A 262 1.71 2.30 -25.76
N GLY A 263 0.80 2.08 -26.69
CA GLY A 263 0.18 0.77 -26.91
C GLY A 263 -0.80 0.33 -25.84
N LEU A 264 -1.54 1.27 -25.25
CA LEU A 264 -2.53 0.98 -24.19
C LEU A 264 -3.80 0.31 -24.73
N GLU A 265 -4.03 0.32 -26.03
CA GLU A 265 -5.23 -0.22 -26.69
C GLU A 265 -5.40 -1.74 -26.50
N HIS A 266 -4.33 -2.43 -26.09
CA HIS A 266 -4.35 -3.87 -25.81
C HIS A 266 -4.36 -4.17 -24.30
N ASP A 267 -4.31 -3.16 -23.47
CA ASP A 267 -4.20 -3.29 -22.03
C ASP A 267 -5.58 -3.31 -21.35
N THR A 268 -5.63 -3.87 -20.15
CA THR A 268 -6.85 -3.92 -19.35
C THR A 268 -6.60 -3.32 -17.96
N LEU A 269 -7.50 -2.44 -17.52
CA LEU A 269 -7.55 -1.95 -16.16
C LEU A 269 -8.74 -2.56 -15.42
N PHE A 270 -8.49 -3.21 -14.30
CA PHE A 270 -9.50 -3.53 -13.28
C PHE A 270 -9.45 -2.47 -12.19
N PHE A 271 -10.54 -1.74 -12.04
CA PHE A 271 -10.64 -0.72 -11.01
C PHE A 271 -11.72 -1.09 -9.98
N GLY A 272 -11.29 -1.27 -8.72
CA GLY A 272 -12.16 -1.57 -7.59
C GLY A 272 -12.52 -0.33 -6.77
N CYS A 273 -13.81 -0.15 -6.49
CA CYS A 273 -14.32 0.79 -5.51
C CYS A 273 -15.50 0.18 -4.74
N ARG A 274 -15.97 0.83 -3.69
CA ARG A 274 -17.10 0.31 -2.90
C ARG A 274 -18.42 0.68 -3.55
N HIS A 275 -18.56 1.93 -3.94
CA HIS A 275 -19.75 2.53 -4.50
C HIS A 275 -19.41 3.31 -5.77
N ARG A 276 -20.39 3.56 -6.62
CA ARG A 276 -20.22 4.28 -7.91
C ARG A 276 -19.70 5.71 -7.75
N ASP A 277 -20.06 6.38 -6.67
CA ASP A 277 -19.58 7.73 -6.35
C ASP A 277 -18.10 7.77 -5.93
N GLU A 278 -17.48 6.61 -5.73
CA GLU A 278 -16.05 6.45 -5.49
C GLU A 278 -15.25 6.09 -6.77
N ASP A 279 -15.92 6.03 -7.93
CA ASP A 279 -15.27 5.68 -9.21
C ASP A 279 -14.36 6.81 -9.68
N LEU A 280 -13.06 6.51 -9.77
CA LEU A 280 -12.02 7.44 -10.24
C LEU A 280 -11.61 7.19 -11.69
N THR A 281 -12.26 6.27 -12.40
CA THR A 281 -11.90 5.96 -13.79
C THR A 281 -12.16 7.10 -14.76
N SER A 282 -13.00 8.07 -14.40
CA SER A 282 -13.21 9.32 -15.15
C SER A 282 -11.97 10.22 -15.19
N LEU A 283 -10.95 9.95 -14.37
CA LEU A 283 -9.67 10.67 -14.40
C LEU A 283 -8.71 10.17 -15.48
N ILE A 284 -9.05 9.06 -16.14
CA ILE A 284 -8.23 8.52 -17.22
C ILE A 284 -8.52 9.34 -18.47
N ASP A 285 -7.54 10.15 -18.85
CA ASP A 285 -7.55 10.89 -20.10
C ASP A 285 -7.11 9.98 -21.27
N SER A 286 -7.14 10.48 -22.50
CA SER A 286 -6.59 9.78 -23.67
C SER A 286 -5.04 9.95 -23.69
N PRO A 287 -4.25 8.90 -23.92
CA PRO A 287 -4.67 7.52 -24.24
C PRO A 287 -5.14 6.73 -22.99
N MET A 288 -6.09 5.82 -23.20
CA MET A 288 -6.64 5.00 -22.13
C MET A 288 -6.48 3.50 -22.48
N PRO A 289 -6.48 2.60 -21.46
CA PRO A 289 -6.49 1.17 -21.69
C PRO A 289 -7.65 0.75 -22.59
N GLY A 290 -7.43 -0.21 -23.49
CA GLY A 290 -8.45 -0.70 -24.42
C GLY A 290 -9.66 -1.29 -23.70
N ARG A 291 -9.49 -1.72 -22.45
CA ARG A 291 -10.58 -2.21 -21.60
C ARG A 291 -10.46 -1.68 -20.19
N VAL A 292 -11.56 -1.13 -19.67
CA VAL A 292 -11.68 -0.74 -18.25
C VAL A 292 -12.83 -1.53 -17.63
N VAL A 293 -12.52 -2.33 -16.62
CA VAL A 293 -13.47 -3.13 -15.85
C VAL A 293 -13.64 -2.52 -14.46
N ARG A 294 -14.86 -2.13 -14.13
CA ARG A 294 -15.20 -1.57 -12.82
C ARG A 294 -15.75 -2.66 -11.91
N CYS A 295 -15.18 -2.80 -10.72
CA CYS A 295 -15.58 -3.76 -9.71
C CYS A 295 -16.15 -3.02 -8.50
N LEU A 296 -17.44 -3.16 -8.25
CA LEU A 296 -18.14 -2.55 -7.12
C LEU A 296 -18.32 -3.59 -6.02
N SER A 297 -17.87 -3.29 -4.80
CA SER A 297 -17.88 -4.28 -3.71
C SER A 297 -19.04 -4.15 -2.74
N ARG A 298 -19.87 -3.10 -2.84
CA ARG A 298 -20.99 -2.83 -1.94
C ARG A 298 -22.28 -2.39 -2.66
N GLU A 299 -22.34 -2.56 -3.96
CA GLU A 299 -23.57 -2.42 -4.73
C GLU A 299 -24.00 -3.82 -5.19
N GLU A 300 -25.32 -4.10 -5.12
CA GLU A 300 -25.89 -5.29 -5.73
C GLU A 300 -25.74 -5.20 -7.25
N ALA A 301 -25.47 -6.34 -7.90
CA ALA A 301 -25.48 -6.39 -9.35
C ALA A 301 -26.89 -5.96 -9.83
N PRO A 302 -27.01 -5.14 -10.87
CA PRO A 302 -28.30 -4.91 -11.47
C PRO A 302 -28.86 -6.24 -11.98
N ASP A 303 -30.13 -6.53 -11.64
CA ASP A 303 -30.88 -7.69 -12.08
C ASP A 303 -30.88 -7.88 -13.60
#